data_6cff212c581bc53bc6543dcea7fe51f2
#
_entry.id   6cff212c581bc53bc6543dcea7fe51f2
#
_cell.length_a   1.000
_cell.length_b   1.000
_cell.length_c   1.000
_cell.angle_alpha   90.00
_cell.angle_beta   90.00
_cell.angle_gamma   90.00
#
_symmetry.space_group_name_H-M   'P 1'
#
loop_
_entity.id
_entity.type
_entity.pdbx_description
1 polymer ?
#
loop_
_entity_poly.entity_id
_entity_poly.type
_entity_poly.pdbx_seq_one_letter_code
_entity_poly.pdbx_strand_id
1 'polypeptide(L)'
;MFEKIPFNTIVASERLLSRNVTKEDLENPVYNKENLLNSKFIISGSADSFSLPPITEFALQNLFHIESFMIFHYGFDSFTERKNFHSFLIMYTYSGQGSLTYQGKTYTLKQGDGAFINCMDYHLYKADKMKWDTAIL
;
A
#
# COMPACT_ATOMS: atom_id res chain seq x y z
N MET A 1 16.76 9.40 -5.04
CA MET A 1 16.49 9.12 -6.46
C MET A 1 15.20 8.31 -6.52
N PHE A 2 14.24 8.80 -7.29
CA PHE A 2 12.94 8.12 -7.43
C PHE A 2 13.02 7.14 -8.59
N GLU A 3 12.63 5.90 -8.35
CA GLU A 3 12.52 4.90 -9.39
C GLU A 3 11.06 4.72 -9.76
N LYS A 4 10.74 4.89 -11.03
CA LYS A 4 9.38 4.72 -11.53
C LYS A 4 9.11 3.25 -11.81
N ILE A 5 8.19 2.68 -11.05
CA ILE A 5 7.77 1.29 -11.20
C ILE A 5 6.47 1.29 -12.02
N PRO A 6 6.49 0.85 -13.28
CA PRO A 6 5.28 0.67 -14.03
C PRO A 6 4.54 -0.58 -13.55
N PHE A 7 3.31 -0.43 -13.10
CA PHE A 7 2.41 -1.56 -12.88
C PHE A 7 1.72 -1.92 -14.19
N ASN A 8 1.94 -3.12 -14.65
CA ASN A 8 1.22 -3.61 -15.81
C ASN A 8 -0.19 -4.03 -15.38
N THR A 9 -1.18 -3.31 -15.86
CA THR A 9 -2.59 -3.46 -15.50
C THR A 9 -3.11 -4.89 -15.63
N ILE A 10 -2.68 -5.60 -16.67
CA ILE A 10 -3.13 -6.98 -16.96
C ILE A 10 -2.55 -7.98 -15.96
N VAL A 11 -1.30 -7.78 -15.56
CA VAL A 11 -0.65 -8.65 -14.57
C VAL A 11 -1.15 -8.35 -13.16
N ALA A 12 -1.55 -7.10 -12.90
CA ALA A 12 -2.12 -6.73 -11.63
C ALA A 12 -3.50 -7.35 -11.41
N SER A 13 -4.36 -7.44 -12.43
CA SER A 13 -5.75 -7.86 -12.24
C SER A 13 -5.90 -9.34 -11.87
N GLU A 14 -5.21 -10.26 -12.51
CA GLU A 14 -5.40 -11.69 -12.26
C GLU A 14 -4.54 -12.26 -11.13
N ARG A 15 -3.32 -11.80 -10.98
CA ARG A 15 -2.42 -12.29 -9.91
C ARG A 15 -2.73 -11.73 -8.54
N LEU A 16 -3.34 -10.56 -8.48
CA LEU A 16 -3.53 -9.86 -7.21
C LEU A 16 -4.91 -10.10 -6.60
N LEU A 17 -5.91 -10.52 -7.40
CA LEU A 17 -7.21 -10.95 -6.88
C LEU A 17 -7.15 -12.30 -6.14
N SER A 18 -6.20 -13.16 -6.52
CA SER A 18 -5.98 -14.44 -5.86
C SER A 18 -4.49 -14.65 -5.63
N ARG A 19 -3.88 -13.78 -4.82
CA ARG A 19 -2.46 -13.91 -4.57
C ARG A 19 -2.14 -15.23 -3.88
N ASN A 20 -1.67 -16.19 -4.66
CA ASN A 20 -0.99 -17.34 -4.10
C ASN A 20 0.38 -16.87 -3.59
N VAL A 21 0.61 -17.06 -2.32
CA VAL A 21 1.92 -16.81 -1.70
C VAL A 21 2.93 -17.72 -2.38
N THR A 22 3.92 -17.14 -3.03
CA THR A 22 4.99 -17.90 -3.66
C THR A 22 6.05 -18.29 -2.64
N LYS A 23 6.90 -19.26 -2.99
CA LYS A 23 8.03 -19.64 -2.13
C LYS A 23 8.98 -18.45 -1.89
N GLU A 24 9.20 -17.62 -2.90
CA GLU A 24 10.01 -16.40 -2.81
C GLU A 24 9.41 -15.37 -1.86
N ASP A 25 8.08 -15.23 -1.85
CA ASP A 25 7.40 -14.35 -0.89
C ASP A 25 7.62 -14.80 0.56
N LEU A 26 7.72 -16.12 0.80
CA LEU A 26 7.95 -16.69 2.14
C LEU A 26 9.41 -16.55 2.61
N GLU A 27 10.33 -16.43 1.68
CA GLU A 27 11.77 -16.27 1.96
C GLU A 27 12.15 -14.79 2.14
N ASN A 28 11.25 -13.85 1.76
CA ASN A 28 11.48 -12.43 1.93
C ASN A 28 11.20 -12.01 3.38
N PRO A 29 12.20 -11.53 4.14
CA PRO A 29 12.04 -11.16 5.54
C PRO A 29 11.09 -9.97 5.77
N VAL A 30 10.81 -9.18 4.74
CA VAL A 30 9.87 -8.04 4.81
C VAL A 30 8.40 -8.51 4.77
N TYR A 31 8.14 -9.69 4.24
CA TYR A 31 6.79 -10.22 4.10
C TYR A 31 6.62 -11.46 4.96
N ASN A 32 6.09 -11.30 6.14
CA ASN A 32 5.68 -12.47 6.88
C ASN A 32 4.44 -13.10 6.22
N LYS A 33 4.33 -14.41 6.31
CA LYS A 33 3.26 -15.20 5.68
C LYS A 33 1.86 -14.73 6.06
N GLU A 34 1.66 -14.29 7.29
CA GLU A 34 0.36 -13.83 7.81
C GLU A 34 -0.07 -12.52 7.15
N ASN A 35 0.87 -11.60 6.92
CA ASN A 35 0.60 -10.34 6.25
C ASN A 35 0.12 -10.54 4.81
N LEU A 36 0.69 -11.51 4.10
CA LEU A 36 0.31 -11.80 2.72
C LEU A 36 -1.07 -12.47 2.61
N LEU A 37 -1.38 -13.40 3.51
CA LEU A 37 -2.66 -14.10 3.53
C LEU A 37 -3.85 -13.17 3.86
N ASN A 38 -3.58 -12.09 4.57
CA ASN A 38 -4.60 -11.12 5.01
C ASN A 38 -4.73 -9.91 4.07
N SER A 39 -4.16 -9.98 2.88
CA SER A 39 -4.17 -8.87 1.92
C SER A 39 -4.83 -9.28 0.61
N LYS A 40 -5.73 -8.43 0.11
CA LYS A 40 -6.29 -8.49 -1.24
C LYS A 40 -6.07 -7.15 -1.89
N PHE A 41 -5.64 -7.12 -3.14
CA PHE A 41 -5.44 -5.86 -3.84
C PHE A 41 -5.47 -6.01 -5.35
N ILE A 42 -5.91 -4.98 -6.02
CA ILE A 42 -5.68 -4.71 -7.43
C ILE A 42 -5.00 -3.35 -7.51
N ILE A 43 -3.86 -3.29 -8.15
CA ILE A 43 -3.17 -2.03 -8.39
C ILE A 43 -2.97 -1.88 -9.88
N SER A 44 -3.54 -0.85 -10.45
CA SER A 44 -3.32 -0.40 -11.82
C SER A 44 -2.68 0.98 -11.82
N GLY A 45 -1.93 1.30 -12.85
CA GLY A 45 -1.25 2.59 -12.96
C GLY A 45 0.27 2.49 -12.81
N SER A 46 0.87 3.38 -12.05
CA SER A 46 2.32 3.42 -11.81
C SER A 46 2.63 3.85 -10.38
N ALA A 47 3.86 3.59 -9.95
CA ALA A 47 4.37 4.13 -8.71
C ALA A 47 5.79 4.67 -8.89
N ASP A 48 6.09 5.73 -8.17
CA ASP A 48 7.45 6.19 -7.96
C ASP A 48 7.90 5.72 -6.57
N SER A 49 8.95 4.92 -6.50
CA SER A 49 9.50 4.46 -5.23
C SER A 49 10.73 5.27 -4.86
N PHE A 50 10.94 5.40 -3.56
CA PHE A 50 12.07 6.11 -3.00
C PHE A 50 13.04 5.12 -2.37
N SER A 51 14.30 5.19 -2.75
CA SER A 51 15.33 4.41 -2.09
C SER A 51 15.53 4.96 -0.68
N LEU A 52 15.27 4.12 0.30
CA LEU A 52 15.52 4.43 1.70
C LEU A 52 16.94 3.98 2.09
N PRO A 53 17.59 4.68 3.02
CA PRO A 53 18.87 4.22 3.54
C PRO A 53 18.71 2.84 4.23
N PRO A 54 19.76 2.02 4.23
CA PRO A 54 19.73 0.74 4.95
C PRO A 54 19.40 0.95 6.41
N ILE A 55 18.47 0.14 6.93
CA ILE A 55 18.09 0.18 8.33
C ILE A 55 19.08 -0.67 9.12
N THR A 56 19.62 -0.12 10.21
CA THR A 56 20.50 -0.87 11.10
C THR A 56 19.71 -1.91 11.88
N GLU A 57 20.35 -3.01 12.28
CA GLU A 57 19.72 -4.04 13.11
C GLU A 57 19.16 -3.47 14.43
N PHE A 58 19.87 -2.52 15.02
CA PHE A 58 19.40 -1.83 16.22
C PHE A 58 18.09 -1.07 15.95
N ALA A 59 17.99 -0.35 14.83
CA ALA A 59 16.79 0.39 14.46
C ALA A 59 15.61 -0.54 14.18
N LEU A 60 15.84 -1.66 13.48
CA LEU A 60 14.83 -2.67 13.23
C LEU A 60 14.21 -3.24 14.52
N GLN A 61 15.01 -3.42 15.55
CA GLN A 61 14.57 -4.03 16.79
C GLN A 61 13.99 -3.06 17.81
N ASN A 62 14.36 -1.77 17.75
CA ASN A 62 14.14 -0.84 18.84
C ASN A 62 13.45 0.47 18.45
N LEU A 63 13.35 0.78 17.16
CA LEU A 63 12.84 2.07 16.71
C LEU A 63 11.73 1.91 15.68
N PHE A 64 10.84 2.90 15.62
CA PHE A 64 10.00 3.07 14.47
C PHE A 64 10.87 3.46 13.27
N HIS A 65 10.63 2.81 12.15
CA HIS A 65 11.36 3.06 10.92
C HIS A 65 10.40 3.06 9.73
N ILE A 66 10.80 3.74 8.67
CA ILE A 66 10.05 3.74 7.42
C ILE A 66 10.47 2.50 6.63
N GLU A 67 9.52 1.62 6.34
CA GLU A 67 9.77 0.41 5.53
C GLU A 67 9.77 0.73 4.04
N SER A 68 8.89 1.62 3.62
CA SER A 68 8.79 2.05 2.23
C SER A 68 8.23 3.46 2.13
N PHE A 69 8.62 4.18 1.08
CA PHE A 69 7.97 5.41 0.69
C PHE A 69 7.72 5.38 -0.80
N MET A 70 6.46 5.53 -1.19
CA MET A 70 6.03 5.44 -2.59
C MET A 70 4.99 6.51 -2.89
N ILE A 71 5.02 7.00 -4.13
CA ILE A 71 3.95 7.80 -4.70
C ILE A 71 3.23 6.93 -5.71
N PHE A 72 1.97 6.63 -5.44
CA PHE A 72 1.13 5.85 -6.33
C PHE A 72 0.28 6.76 -7.21
N HIS A 73 0.25 6.42 -8.49
CA HIS A 73 -0.65 6.98 -9.50
C HIS A 73 -1.69 5.91 -9.81
N TYR A 74 -2.65 5.74 -8.91
CA TYR A 74 -3.66 4.71 -9.05
C TYR A 74 -4.56 4.95 -10.25
N GLY A 75 -4.67 3.94 -11.09
CA GLY A 75 -5.70 3.87 -12.11
C GLY A 75 -7.05 3.48 -11.53
N PHE A 76 -8.05 3.42 -12.42
CA PHE A 76 -9.40 2.99 -12.04
C PHE A 76 -9.38 1.57 -11.47
N ASP A 77 -10.31 1.29 -10.58
CA ASP A 77 -10.51 -0.02 -9.95
C ASP A 77 -9.35 -0.50 -9.06
N SER A 78 -8.37 0.36 -8.80
CA SER A 78 -7.32 0.03 -7.85
C SER A 78 -7.87 0.02 -6.43
N PHE A 79 -7.57 -1.04 -5.69
CA PHE A 79 -7.90 -1.14 -4.27
C PHE A 79 -6.86 -1.97 -3.52
N THR A 80 -6.80 -1.73 -2.21
CA THR A 80 -6.09 -2.58 -1.26
C THR A 80 -6.99 -2.81 -0.05
N GLU A 81 -7.23 -4.07 0.27
CA GLU A 81 -7.99 -4.53 1.43
C GLU A 81 -7.06 -5.36 2.31
N ARG A 82 -6.92 -4.97 3.57
CA ARG A 82 -6.03 -5.65 4.52
C ARG A 82 -6.62 -5.68 5.92
N LYS A 83 -6.11 -6.66 6.69
CA LYS A 83 -6.32 -6.79 8.13
C LYS A 83 -5.13 -7.55 8.71
N ASN A 84 -4.81 -7.33 9.98
CA ASN A 84 -3.71 -8.01 10.68
C ASN A 84 -2.36 -7.85 9.97
N PHE A 85 -2.09 -6.66 9.47
CA PHE A 85 -0.83 -6.31 8.84
C PHE A 85 0.00 -5.49 9.83
N HIS A 86 1.16 -6.01 10.23
CA HIS A 86 2.00 -5.42 11.28
C HIS A 86 2.75 -4.18 10.81
N SER A 87 2.01 -3.12 10.52
CA SER A 87 2.58 -1.82 10.19
C SER A 87 1.61 -0.68 10.50
N PHE A 88 2.11 0.54 10.41
CA PHE A 88 1.30 1.74 10.29
C PHE A 88 1.38 2.24 8.86
N LEU A 89 0.33 2.89 8.40
CA LEU A 89 0.26 3.49 7.08
C LEU A 89 -0.04 4.98 7.22
N ILE A 90 0.79 5.81 6.61
CA ILE A 90 0.53 7.22 6.41
C ILE A 90 0.26 7.41 4.92
N MET A 91 -0.87 8.00 4.57
CA MET A 91 -1.19 8.36 3.20
C MET A 91 -1.56 9.82 3.07
N TYR A 92 -1.21 10.43 1.94
CA TYR A 92 -1.54 11.81 1.62
C TYR A 92 -1.96 11.90 0.15
N THR A 93 -3.16 12.41 -0.09
CA THR A 93 -3.70 12.63 -1.44
C THR A 93 -3.22 13.95 -1.99
N TYR A 94 -2.45 13.95 -3.05
CA TYR A 94 -1.99 15.17 -3.68
C TYR A 94 -2.72 15.50 -5.01
N SER A 95 -3.43 14.52 -5.58
CA SER A 95 -4.29 14.74 -6.75
C SER A 95 -5.40 13.69 -6.82
N GLY A 96 -6.53 14.06 -7.40
CA GLY A 96 -7.65 13.14 -7.59
C GLY A 96 -8.40 12.83 -6.30
N GLN A 97 -8.98 11.65 -6.23
CA GLN A 97 -9.82 11.22 -5.11
C GLN A 97 -9.80 9.71 -4.94
N GLY A 98 -9.78 9.28 -3.69
CA GLY A 98 -10.01 7.91 -3.29
C GLY A 98 -10.90 7.81 -2.06
N SER A 99 -11.16 6.60 -1.63
CA SER A 99 -11.91 6.33 -0.39
C SER A 99 -11.12 5.41 0.52
N LEU A 100 -11.27 5.63 1.83
CA LEU A 100 -10.70 4.80 2.89
C LEU A 100 -11.83 4.32 3.80
N THR A 101 -12.02 3.01 3.91
CA THR A 101 -12.84 2.39 4.93
C THR A 101 -11.93 1.94 6.07
N TYR A 102 -12.15 2.47 7.25
CA TYR A 102 -11.36 2.20 8.45
C TYR A 102 -12.25 2.29 9.69
N GLN A 103 -12.12 1.33 10.62
CA GLN A 103 -12.93 1.25 11.85
C GLN A 103 -14.45 1.40 11.60
N GLY A 104 -14.96 0.72 10.56
CA GLY A 104 -16.38 0.70 10.24
C GLY A 104 -16.93 1.97 9.57
N LYS A 105 -16.09 2.95 9.27
CA LYS A 105 -16.46 4.19 8.58
C LYS A 105 -15.74 4.31 7.25
N THR A 106 -16.40 4.94 6.29
CA THR A 106 -15.80 5.25 4.98
C THR A 106 -15.59 6.75 4.85
N TYR A 107 -14.37 7.11 4.52
CA TYR A 107 -13.92 8.49 4.33
C TYR A 107 -13.59 8.70 2.86
N THR A 108 -13.95 9.84 2.32
CA THR A 108 -13.48 10.28 1.00
C THR A 108 -12.20 11.07 1.21
N LEU A 109 -11.13 10.68 0.54
CA LEU A 109 -9.84 11.35 0.58
C LEU A 109 -9.67 12.13 -0.72
N LYS A 110 -9.67 13.44 -0.62
CA LYS A 110 -9.46 14.40 -1.73
C LYS A 110 -8.08 15.03 -1.63
N GLN A 111 -7.70 15.78 -2.64
CA GLN A 111 -6.46 16.55 -2.61
C GLN A 111 -6.32 17.37 -1.32
N GLY A 112 -5.19 17.19 -0.63
CA GLY A 112 -4.88 17.79 0.66
C GLY A 112 -5.27 16.94 1.87
N ASP A 113 -6.07 15.90 1.69
CA ASP A 113 -6.44 15.00 2.77
C ASP A 113 -5.35 13.97 3.03
N GLY A 114 -5.15 13.65 4.31
CA GLY A 114 -4.27 12.59 4.74
C GLY A 114 -4.94 11.64 5.72
N ALA A 115 -4.37 10.46 5.86
CA ALA A 115 -4.78 9.46 6.85
C ALA A 115 -3.57 8.80 7.49
N PHE A 116 -3.69 8.51 8.78
CA PHE A 116 -2.77 7.67 9.54
C PHE A 116 -3.57 6.53 10.16
N ILE A 117 -3.23 5.29 9.81
CA ILE A 117 -3.96 4.10 10.25
C ILE A 117 -3.03 3.04 10.82
N ASN A 118 -3.56 2.27 11.78
CA ASN A 118 -2.96 1.04 12.24
C ASN A 118 -3.44 -0.10 11.34
N CYS A 119 -2.53 -0.71 10.59
CA CYS A 119 -2.85 -1.77 9.64
C CYS A 119 -3.24 -3.10 10.29
N MET A 120 -3.11 -3.25 11.60
CA MET A 120 -3.71 -4.36 12.34
C MET A 120 -5.24 -4.36 12.25
N ASP A 121 -5.85 -3.18 12.19
CA ASP A 121 -7.28 -3.04 11.97
C ASP A 121 -7.65 -3.31 10.51
N TYR A 122 -8.89 -3.75 10.28
CA TYR A 122 -9.41 -3.85 8.93
C TYR A 122 -9.41 -2.49 8.25
N HIS A 123 -8.86 -2.44 7.05
CA HIS A 123 -8.89 -1.26 6.21
C HIS A 123 -9.00 -1.64 4.73
N LEU A 124 -9.71 -0.79 4.02
CA LEU A 124 -9.86 -0.86 2.57
C LEU A 124 -9.67 0.55 2.02
N TYR A 125 -8.72 0.74 1.14
CA TYR A 125 -8.62 1.97 0.38
C TYR A 125 -8.67 1.67 -1.12
N LYS A 126 -9.32 2.54 -1.87
CA LYS A 126 -9.53 2.35 -3.30
C LYS A 126 -9.58 3.67 -4.03
N ALA A 127 -9.09 3.67 -5.27
CA ALA A 127 -9.35 4.74 -6.21
C ALA A 127 -10.83 4.71 -6.59
N ASP A 128 -11.46 5.87 -6.55
CA ASP A 128 -12.82 6.02 -7.06
C ASP A 128 -12.82 5.99 -8.60
N LYS A 129 -13.91 6.44 -9.22
CA LYS A 129 -14.03 6.55 -10.70
C LYS A 129 -13.08 7.56 -11.34
N MET A 130 -12.16 8.11 -10.57
CA MET A 130 -11.15 9.08 -10.98
C MET A 130 -9.77 8.53 -10.66
N LYS A 131 -8.76 9.05 -11.33
CA LYS A 131 -7.36 8.80 -10.92
C LYS A 131 -7.14 9.30 -9.50
N TRP A 132 -6.29 8.61 -8.79
CA TRP A 132 -5.93 8.97 -7.42
C TRP A 132 -4.42 8.90 -7.24
N ASP A 133 -3.82 10.05 -7.00
CA ASP A 133 -2.40 10.17 -6.75
C ASP A 133 -2.18 10.37 -5.25
N THR A 134 -1.48 9.44 -4.64
CA THR A 134 -1.27 9.43 -3.19
C THR A 134 0.16 9.03 -2.83
N ALA A 135 0.75 9.76 -1.88
CA ALA A 135 1.98 9.36 -1.23
C ALA A 135 1.66 8.40 -0.09
N ILE A 136 2.43 7.33 0.04
CA ILE A 136 2.27 6.28 1.06
C ILE A 136 3.63 6.00 1.72
N LEU A 137 3.62 6.04 3.07
CA LEU A 137 4.70 5.61 3.93
C LEU A 137 4.24 4.42 4.76
#